data_a5a110b434a29f01fd5d22dcac504a31
#
_entry.id   a5a110b434a29f01fd5d22dcac504a31
#
_cell.length_a   1.000
_cell.length_b   1.000
_cell.length_c   1.000
_cell.angle_alpha   90.00
_cell.angle_beta   90.00
_cell.angle_gamma   90.00
#
_symmetry.space_group_name_H-M   'P 1'
#
loop_
_entity.id
_entity.type
_entity.pdbx_description
1 polymer ?
#
loop_
_entity_poly.entity_id
_entity_poly.type
_entity_poly.pdbx_seq_one_letter_code
_entity_poly.pdbx_strand_id
1 'polypeptide(L)'
;VKHEKKDQWTKLAKGGINGPIPTLFYDYDVEDIRRDITCVPFKWTSDNDGDIAWKAPNKCWGGWSFGKVRFEWMNRVVDSSNDDGMNWQVMRMADIYLMAAEAINELEGPKGSSDAGKYLKAILDRSYPAEKASAILTKAKASQDAFFNVIVDERKFEFAGEAIRKVDLIRWNLLGSKMNEAKEKMTRLYNREGEYADLPLKIYYNEGLDGTDATSYKMYGLNHGDTDEIGQTLGYSKSKEWIVPKESADQAAALLLIDQLYDNNPDTKQFWPIWKVFIDGSNGVLTNDYDY
;
A
#
# COMPACT_ATOMS: atom_id res chain seq x y z
N VAL A 1 1.46 -11.37 2.69
CA VAL A 1 2.09 -11.24 4.03
C VAL A 1 3.32 -12.14 4.10
N LYS A 2 4.33 -11.77 4.88
CA LYS A 2 5.56 -12.54 5.05
C LYS A 2 5.36 -13.69 6.03
N HIS A 3 5.81 -14.89 5.66
CA HIS A 3 6.01 -16.04 6.51
C HIS A 3 7.53 -16.24 6.69
N GLU A 4 8.06 -16.09 7.90
CA GLU A 4 9.51 -16.11 8.13
C GLU A 4 10.10 -17.52 8.12
N LYS A 5 9.28 -18.51 8.44
CA LYS A 5 9.65 -19.91 8.51
C LYS A 5 8.56 -20.77 7.88
N LYS A 6 8.83 -22.06 7.74
CA LYS A 6 7.82 -23.07 7.49
C LYS A 6 6.81 -23.08 8.64
N ASP A 7 5.52 -23.11 8.30
CA ASP A 7 4.41 -23.09 9.24
C ASP A 7 3.21 -23.89 8.72
N GLN A 8 2.04 -23.71 9.34
CA GLN A 8 0.82 -24.44 8.98
C GLN A 8 0.26 -24.10 7.58
N TRP A 9 0.68 -22.99 6.97
CA TRP A 9 0.21 -22.55 5.64
C TRP A 9 1.26 -22.68 4.54
N THR A 10 2.53 -22.69 4.92
CA THR A 10 3.63 -22.77 3.95
C THR A 10 4.69 -23.75 4.40
N LYS A 11 5.21 -24.58 3.47
CA LYS A 11 6.31 -25.50 3.75
C LYS A 11 7.70 -24.84 3.70
N LEU A 12 7.77 -23.54 3.51
CA LEU A 12 9.02 -22.76 3.45
C LEU A 12 8.75 -21.30 3.83
N ALA A 13 9.82 -20.57 4.16
CA ALA A 13 9.75 -19.13 4.32
C ALA A 13 9.33 -18.48 2.99
N LYS A 14 8.27 -17.66 2.99
CA LYS A 14 7.69 -17.13 1.76
C LYS A 14 6.97 -15.80 1.97
N GLY A 15 6.76 -15.05 0.87
CA GLY A 15 5.99 -13.81 0.87
C GLY A 15 6.74 -12.59 1.40
N GLY A 16 6.08 -11.45 1.40
CA GLY A 16 6.62 -10.19 1.94
C GLY A 16 7.75 -9.57 1.14
N ILE A 17 7.95 -9.96 -0.13
CA ILE A 17 8.99 -9.40 -1.00
C ILE A 17 8.65 -7.96 -1.39
N ASN A 18 7.38 -7.71 -1.69
CA ASN A 18 6.87 -6.40 -2.05
C ASN A 18 5.86 -5.91 -1.01
N GLY A 19 5.95 -4.65 -0.65
CA GLY A 19 5.03 -4.02 0.28
C GLY A 19 4.84 -2.54 -0.02
N PRO A 20 3.84 -1.93 0.59
CA PRO A 20 3.64 -0.49 0.51
C PRO A 20 4.76 0.27 1.23
N ILE A 21 5.04 1.47 0.77
CA ILE A 21 5.79 2.44 1.57
C ILE A 21 4.95 2.81 2.80
N PRO A 22 5.56 3.12 3.95
CA PRO A 22 4.81 3.36 5.19
C PRO A 22 3.81 4.51 5.07
N THR A 23 4.10 5.53 4.28
CA THR A 23 3.20 6.67 4.08
C THR A 23 1.89 6.32 3.41
N LEU A 24 1.80 5.22 2.65
CA LEU A 24 0.53 4.76 2.10
C LEU A 24 -0.47 4.38 3.20
N PHE A 25 -0.01 3.77 4.30
CA PHE A 25 -0.87 3.46 5.44
C PHE A 25 -1.49 4.73 6.04
N TYR A 26 -0.70 5.79 6.16
CA TYR A 26 -1.14 7.08 6.70
C TYR A 26 -1.93 7.92 5.70
N ASP A 27 -1.82 7.64 4.40
CA ASP A 27 -2.67 8.27 3.37
C ASP A 27 -4.11 7.75 3.41
N TYR A 28 -4.32 6.50 3.87
CA TYR A 28 -5.68 5.99 4.08
C TYR A 28 -6.33 6.68 5.26
N ASP A 29 -7.61 6.95 5.12
CA ASP A 29 -8.44 7.33 6.26
C ASP A 29 -8.57 6.16 7.24
N VAL A 30 -8.63 6.46 8.54
CA VAL A 30 -8.77 5.41 9.58
C VAL A 30 -10.08 4.63 9.47
N GLU A 31 -11.11 5.22 8.87
CA GLU A 31 -12.40 4.59 8.63
C GLU A 31 -12.47 3.82 7.31
N ASP A 32 -11.40 3.85 6.50
CA ASP A 32 -11.32 3.06 5.27
C ASP A 32 -10.99 1.60 5.61
N ILE A 33 -11.97 0.71 5.46
CA ILE A 33 -11.80 -0.72 5.77
C ILE A 33 -10.72 -1.41 4.92
N ARG A 34 -10.29 -0.81 3.82
CA ARG A 34 -9.21 -1.35 2.95
C ARG A 34 -7.83 -1.17 3.55
N ARG A 35 -7.64 -0.17 4.42
CA ARG A 35 -6.33 0.20 4.98
C ARG A 35 -5.62 -0.99 5.63
N ASP A 36 -6.24 -1.59 6.61
CA ASP A 36 -5.64 -2.65 7.44
C ASP A 36 -5.57 -4.01 6.72
N ILE A 37 -6.37 -4.16 5.66
CA ILE A 37 -6.28 -5.32 4.77
C ILE A 37 -5.11 -5.14 3.81
N THR A 38 -4.95 -3.95 3.25
CA THR A 38 -3.95 -3.66 2.21
C THR A 38 -2.55 -3.48 2.78
N CYS A 39 -2.43 -2.68 3.85
CA CYS A 39 -1.16 -2.35 4.48
C CYS A 39 -0.97 -3.17 5.75
N VAL A 40 -0.21 -4.26 5.66
CA VAL A 40 -0.03 -5.20 6.76
C VAL A 40 1.28 -4.92 7.49
N PRO A 41 1.22 -4.51 8.79
CA PRO A 41 2.38 -4.16 9.58
C PRO A 41 2.99 -5.35 10.34
N PHE A 42 2.53 -6.57 10.09
CA PHE A 42 2.98 -7.78 10.77
C PHE A 42 3.49 -8.83 9.80
N LYS A 43 4.15 -9.83 10.34
CA LYS A 43 4.60 -11.06 9.69
C LYS A 43 4.14 -12.27 10.50
N TRP A 44 4.11 -13.44 9.86
CA TRP A 44 3.98 -14.71 10.53
C TRP A 44 5.37 -15.22 10.93
N THR A 45 5.52 -15.63 12.17
CA THR A 45 6.76 -16.20 12.71
C THR A 45 6.46 -17.35 13.67
N SER A 46 7.48 -18.18 13.97
CA SER A 46 7.38 -19.30 14.90
C SER A 46 8.75 -19.51 15.58
N ASP A 47 8.82 -20.26 16.66
CA ASP A 47 10.09 -20.61 17.30
C ASP A 47 10.93 -21.51 16.40
N ASN A 48 10.32 -22.55 15.83
CA ASN A 48 10.99 -23.52 14.97
C ASN A 48 10.23 -23.73 13.65
N ASP A 49 10.92 -24.29 12.66
CA ASP A 49 10.31 -24.67 11.39
C ASP A 49 9.23 -25.73 11.59
N GLY A 50 8.05 -25.44 11.08
CA GLY A 50 6.89 -26.32 11.16
C GLY A 50 6.03 -26.14 12.40
N ASP A 51 6.40 -25.26 13.31
CA ASP A 51 5.55 -24.86 14.44
C ASP A 51 4.36 -24.03 13.96
N ILE A 52 3.34 -23.93 14.79
CA ILE A 52 2.23 -23.02 14.56
C ILE A 52 2.75 -21.59 14.63
N ALA A 53 2.54 -20.85 13.56
CA ALA A 53 2.98 -19.46 13.48
C ALA A 53 2.02 -18.52 14.20
N TRP A 54 2.58 -17.45 14.73
CA TRP A 54 1.85 -16.32 15.29
C TRP A 54 2.24 -15.03 14.59
N LYS A 55 1.43 -13.98 14.74
CA LYS A 55 1.73 -12.65 14.20
C LYS A 55 2.73 -11.93 15.09
N ALA A 56 3.74 -11.35 14.48
CA ALA A 56 4.70 -10.47 15.13
C ALA A 56 4.83 -9.16 14.33
N PRO A 57 5.07 -8.01 14.97
CA PRO A 57 5.20 -6.75 14.25
C PRO A 57 6.44 -6.75 13.36
N ASN A 58 6.27 -6.21 12.19
CA ASN A 58 7.37 -5.95 11.26
C ASN A 58 8.14 -4.68 11.66
N LYS A 59 8.86 -4.08 10.71
CA LYS A 59 9.48 -2.76 10.84
C LYS A 59 8.65 -1.74 10.06
N CYS A 60 8.61 -0.50 10.52
CA CYS A 60 7.99 0.58 9.76
C CYS A 60 8.69 0.77 8.41
N TRP A 61 10.01 0.80 8.42
CA TRP A 61 10.83 0.99 7.22
C TRP A 61 11.15 -0.36 6.58
N GLY A 62 10.55 -0.60 5.40
CA GLY A 62 10.78 -1.81 4.59
C GLY A 62 10.16 -3.10 5.12
N GLY A 63 9.30 -3.04 6.13
CA GLY A 63 8.68 -4.23 6.71
C GLY A 63 7.20 -4.44 6.38
N TRP A 64 6.57 -3.52 5.66
CA TRP A 64 5.17 -3.66 5.28
C TRP A 64 4.97 -4.72 4.20
N SER A 65 3.82 -5.36 4.24
CA SER A 65 3.39 -6.29 3.20
C SER A 65 2.04 -5.87 2.63
N PHE A 66 1.83 -6.07 1.32
CA PHE A 66 0.48 -6.05 0.77
C PHE A 66 -0.30 -7.27 1.25
N GLY A 67 -1.51 -7.04 1.75
CA GLY A 67 -2.29 -8.08 2.42
C GLY A 67 -3.56 -8.51 1.70
N LYS A 68 -3.80 -8.08 0.46
CA LYS A 68 -4.96 -8.51 -0.33
C LYS A 68 -4.87 -9.97 -0.78
N VAL A 69 -3.66 -10.50 -0.82
CA VAL A 69 -3.34 -11.87 -1.18
C VAL A 69 -2.54 -12.49 -0.05
N ARG A 70 -3.07 -13.55 0.59
CA ARG A 70 -2.48 -14.16 1.78
C ARG A 70 -2.52 -15.66 1.69
N PHE A 71 -1.43 -16.33 2.06
CA PHE A 71 -1.37 -17.79 2.08
C PHE A 71 -2.29 -18.38 3.14
N GLU A 72 -2.48 -17.70 4.27
CA GLU A 72 -3.39 -18.10 5.33
C GLU A 72 -4.89 -18.10 4.95
N TRP A 73 -5.23 -17.49 3.80
CA TRP A 73 -6.60 -17.53 3.25
C TRP A 73 -6.80 -18.63 2.20
N MET A 74 -5.75 -19.33 1.84
CA MET A 74 -5.85 -20.44 0.90
C MET A 74 -6.41 -21.69 1.60
N ASN A 75 -7.11 -22.51 0.85
CA ASN A 75 -7.65 -23.79 1.33
C ASN A 75 -6.63 -24.95 1.23
N ARG A 76 -5.37 -24.65 1.04
CA ARG A 76 -4.27 -25.61 0.93
C ARG A 76 -2.95 -25.02 1.44
N VAL A 77 -2.03 -25.88 1.76
CA VAL A 77 -0.66 -25.49 2.13
C VAL A 77 0.17 -25.23 0.87
N VAL A 78 0.92 -24.14 0.87
CA VAL A 78 1.88 -23.80 -0.20
C VAL A 78 3.12 -24.66 -0.07
N ASP A 79 3.48 -25.39 -1.11
CA ASP A 79 4.44 -26.51 -1.04
C ASP A 79 5.85 -26.16 -1.51
N SER A 80 5.98 -25.24 -2.47
CA SER A 80 7.27 -24.90 -3.08
C SER A 80 7.41 -23.40 -3.37
N SER A 81 8.63 -22.99 -3.72
CA SER A 81 8.93 -21.59 -4.07
C SER A 81 8.12 -21.07 -5.28
N ASN A 82 7.80 -21.95 -6.22
CA ASN A 82 7.07 -21.61 -7.44
C ASN A 82 5.56 -21.87 -7.32
N ASP A 83 5.10 -22.32 -6.16
CA ASP A 83 3.71 -22.61 -5.88
C ASP A 83 3.04 -21.41 -5.19
N ASP A 84 2.62 -20.42 -5.96
CA ASP A 84 1.84 -19.31 -5.42
C ASP A 84 0.33 -19.59 -5.41
N GLY A 85 -0.15 -20.38 -6.37
CA GLY A 85 -1.48 -20.97 -6.42
C GLY A 85 -2.67 -20.03 -6.42
N MET A 86 -2.44 -18.73 -6.52
CA MET A 86 -3.47 -17.73 -6.58
C MET A 86 -3.58 -17.14 -7.97
N ASN A 87 -4.79 -17.11 -8.51
CA ASN A 87 -5.06 -16.46 -9.77
C ASN A 87 -4.90 -14.95 -9.62
N TRP A 88 -4.06 -14.36 -10.44
CA TRP A 88 -3.93 -12.92 -10.53
C TRP A 88 -5.15 -12.33 -11.24
N GLN A 89 -5.80 -11.38 -10.59
CA GLN A 89 -6.92 -10.65 -11.19
C GLN A 89 -6.37 -9.54 -12.08
N VAL A 90 -6.44 -9.75 -13.39
CA VAL A 90 -6.00 -8.74 -14.38
C VAL A 90 -6.91 -7.51 -14.39
N MET A 91 -8.22 -7.71 -14.23
CA MET A 91 -9.24 -6.68 -14.20
C MET A 91 -10.40 -7.09 -13.29
N ARG A 92 -11.03 -6.15 -12.60
CA ARG A 92 -12.20 -6.38 -11.74
C ARG A 92 -13.18 -5.22 -11.81
N MET A 93 -14.41 -5.46 -11.37
CA MET A 93 -15.52 -4.49 -11.52
C MET A 93 -15.21 -3.11 -10.94
N ALA A 94 -14.40 -3.01 -9.88
CA ALA A 94 -13.99 -1.72 -9.35
C ALA A 94 -13.19 -0.89 -10.38
N ASP A 95 -12.36 -1.54 -11.20
CA ASP A 95 -11.61 -0.88 -12.27
C ASP A 95 -12.56 -0.32 -13.33
N ILE A 96 -13.53 -1.14 -13.78
CA ILE A 96 -14.55 -0.73 -14.74
C ILE A 96 -15.36 0.46 -14.19
N TYR A 97 -15.76 0.43 -12.94
CA TYR A 97 -16.52 1.52 -12.32
C TYR A 97 -15.71 2.82 -12.25
N LEU A 98 -14.45 2.76 -11.82
CA LEU A 98 -13.63 3.97 -11.73
C LEU A 98 -13.22 4.49 -13.12
N MET A 99 -13.01 3.64 -14.12
CA MET A 99 -12.81 4.06 -15.51
C MET A 99 -14.06 4.71 -16.09
N ALA A 100 -15.25 4.14 -15.83
CA ALA A 100 -16.51 4.75 -16.27
C ALA A 100 -16.75 6.11 -15.60
N ALA A 101 -16.51 6.21 -14.29
CA ALA A 101 -16.63 7.46 -13.55
C ALA A 101 -15.69 8.54 -14.11
N GLU A 102 -14.45 8.19 -14.41
CA GLU A 102 -13.45 9.07 -15.00
C GLU A 102 -13.90 9.54 -16.40
N ALA A 103 -14.24 8.60 -17.30
CA ALA A 103 -14.65 8.93 -18.66
C ALA A 103 -15.88 9.85 -18.73
N ILE A 104 -16.87 9.59 -17.89
CA ILE A 104 -18.07 10.44 -17.82
C ILE A 104 -17.71 11.83 -17.29
N ASN A 105 -16.88 11.90 -16.25
CA ASN A 105 -16.43 13.19 -15.73
C ASN A 105 -15.68 14.01 -16.79
N GLU A 106 -14.83 13.39 -17.60
CA GLU A 106 -14.11 14.05 -18.68
C GLU A 106 -15.05 14.59 -19.78
N LEU A 107 -16.08 13.84 -20.13
CA LEU A 107 -17.00 14.18 -21.20
C LEU A 107 -18.06 15.21 -20.78
N GLU A 108 -18.60 15.10 -19.59
CA GLU A 108 -19.81 15.82 -19.18
C GLU A 108 -19.57 16.75 -17.98
N GLY A 109 -18.45 16.54 -17.25
CA GLY A 109 -18.19 17.21 -15.97
C GLY A 109 -19.08 16.70 -14.81
N PRO A 110 -18.85 17.18 -13.60
CA PRO A 110 -19.50 16.64 -12.40
C PRO A 110 -20.98 17.01 -12.27
N LYS A 111 -21.45 18.05 -12.95
CA LYS A 111 -22.84 18.52 -12.87
C LYS A 111 -23.77 17.85 -13.88
N GLY A 112 -23.23 17.31 -14.96
CA GLY A 112 -23.98 16.54 -15.95
C GLY A 112 -24.12 15.07 -15.62
N SER A 113 -23.26 14.57 -14.75
CA SER A 113 -23.00 13.16 -14.58
C SER A 113 -23.55 12.60 -13.25
N SER A 114 -24.87 12.52 -13.12
CA SER A 114 -25.46 11.66 -12.09
C SER A 114 -24.86 10.25 -12.14
N ASP A 115 -24.44 9.80 -13.31
CA ASP A 115 -23.88 8.48 -13.54
C ASP A 115 -22.41 8.34 -13.10
N ALA A 116 -21.53 9.33 -13.31
CA ALA A 116 -20.17 9.30 -12.79
C ALA A 116 -20.18 9.17 -11.26
N GLY A 117 -21.01 9.99 -10.59
CA GLY A 117 -21.20 9.90 -9.14
C GLY A 117 -21.74 8.56 -8.67
N LYS A 118 -22.59 7.88 -9.47
CA LYS A 118 -23.11 6.54 -9.15
C LYS A 118 -21.98 5.49 -9.12
N TYR A 119 -21.11 5.50 -10.11
CA TYR A 119 -20.00 4.55 -10.17
C TYR A 119 -18.96 4.79 -9.07
N LEU A 120 -18.59 6.04 -8.82
CA LEU A 120 -17.72 6.40 -7.70
C LEU A 120 -18.35 6.00 -6.36
N LYS A 121 -19.65 6.31 -6.16
CA LYS A 121 -20.39 5.96 -4.95
C LYS A 121 -20.36 4.47 -4.64
N ALA A 122 -20.44 3.61 -5.63
CA ALA A 122 -20.39 2.16 -5.43
C ALA A 122 -19.08 1.69 -4.79
N ILE A 123 -17.96 2.37 -5.07
CA ILE A 123 -16.67 2.09 -4.44
C ILE A 123 -16.63 2.68 -3.03
N LEU A 124 -17.06 3.92 -2.86
CA LEU A 124 -17.07 4.61 -1.57
C LEU A 124 -17.95 3.90 -0.53
N ASP A 125 -19.18 3.52 -0.91
CA ASP A 125 -20.13 2.83 -0.01
C ASP A 125 -19.60 1.48 0.51
N ARG A 126 -18.76 0.81 -0.27
CA ARG A 126 -18.13 -0.43 0.14
C ARG A 126 -16.96 -0.20 1.09
N SER A 127 -16.30 0.95 0.99
CA SER A 127 -15.00 1.21 1.60
C SER A 127 -15.08 2.05 2.87
N TYR A 128 -16.14 2.85 3.01
CA TYR A 128 -16.30 3.82 4.09
C TYR A 128 -17.70 3.71 4.74
N PRO A 129 -17.85 4.19 5.98
CA PRO A 129 -19.17 4.46 6.55
C PRO A 129 -19.98 5.42 5.66
N ALA A 130 -21.29 5.28 5.67
CA ALA A 130 -22.18 5.99 4.75
C ALA A 130 -22.04 7.52 4.80
N GLU A 131 -21.84 8.10 5.98
CA GLU A 131 -21.62 9.53 6.17
C GLU A 131 -20.34 9.99 5.49
N LYS A 132 -19.24 9.27 5.68
CA LYS A 132 -17.93 9.53 5.08
C LYS A 132 -17.97 9.40 3.56
N ALA A 133 -18.56 8.32 3.05
CA ALA A 133 -18.76 8.10 1.62
C ALA A 133 -19.53 9.25 0.98
N SER A 134 -20.59 9.74 1.63
CA SER A 134 -21.38 10.87 1.17
C SER A 134 -20.58 12.18 1.17
N ALA A 135 -19.77 12.41 2.19
CA ALA A 135 -18.91 13.60 2.26
C ALA A 135 -17.85 13.62 1.15
N ILE A 136 -17.19 12.50 0.89
CA ILE A 136 -16.21 12.34 -0.20
C ILE A 136 -16.89 12.60 -1.55
N LEU A 137 -18.06 12.00 -1.79
CA LEU A 137 -18.80 12.18 -3.04
C LEU A 137 -19.24 13.63 -3.24
N THR A 138 -19.67 14.31 -2.18
CA THR A 138 -20.05 15.72 -2.21
C THR A 138 -18.86 16.60 -2.59
N LYS A 139 -17.69 16.35 -1.98
CA LYS A 139 -16.43 17.02 -2.32
C LYS A 139 -16.05 16.77 -3.77
N ALA A 140 -16.15 15.54 -4.25
CA ALA A 140 -15.86 15.19 -5.65
C ALA A 140 -16.72 16.00 -6.63
N LYS A 141 -17.99 16.14 -6.36
CA LYS A 141 -18.94 16.85 -7.24
C LYS A 141 -18.80 18.38 -7.26
N ALA A 142 -17.84 18.94 -6.53
CA ALA A 142 -17.65 20.41 -6.51
C ALA A 142 -17.14 20.94 -7.86
N SER A 143 -16.29 20.20 -8.58
CA SER A 143 -15.79 20.55 -9.91
C SER A 143 -15.30 19.30 -10.66
N GLN A 144 -15.06 19.42 -11.96
CA GLN A 144 -14.46 18.35 -12.78
C GLN A 144 -13.09 17.93 -12.24
N ASP A 145 -12.24 18.90 -11.92
CA ASP A 145 -10.91 18.64 -11.32
C ASP A 145 -11.02 18.00 -9.94
N ALA A 146 -11.97 18.44 -9.11
CA ALA A 146 -12.18 17.81 -7.80
C ALA A 146 -12.62 16.35 -7.93
N PHE A 147 -13.48 16.05 -8.91
CA PHE A 147 -13.90 14.68 -9.18
C PHE A 147 -12.75 13.82 -9.68
N PHE A 148 -11.97 14.33 -10.62
CA PHE A 148 -10.76 13.65 -11.12
C PHE A 148 -9.76 13.38 -10.00
N ASN A 149 -9.47 14.36 -9.14
CA ASN A 149 -8.55 14.18 -8.01
C ASN A 149 -9.03 13.09 -7.03
N VAL A 150 -10.34 13.01 -6.78
CA VAL A 150 -10.90 11.93 -5.95
C VAL A 150 -10.72 10.58 -6.65
N ILE A 151 -10.91 10.49 -7.99
CA ILE A 151 -10.62 9.25 -8.73
C ILE A 151 -9.14 8.86 -8.61
N VAL A 152 -8.23 9.82 -8.76
CA VAL A 152 -6.78 9.58 -8.62
C VAL A 152 -6.45 8.97 -7.25
N ASP A 153 -7.06 9.48 -6.18
CA ASP A 153 -6.87 8.97 -4.83
C ASP A 153 -7.59 7.64 -4.61
N GLU A 154 -8.85 7.50 -5.04
CA GLU A 154 -9.59 6.24 -4.89
C GLU A 154 -8.91 5.09 -5.64
N ARG A 155 -8.39 5.33 -6.85
CA ARG A 155 -7.62 4.31 -7.56
C ARG A 155 -6.31 3.94 -6.84
N LYS A 156 -5.66 4.89 -6.15
CA LYS A 156 -4.50 4.62 -5.29
C LYS A 156 -4.87 3.63 -4.19
N PHE A 157 -5.96 3.89 -3.48
CA PHE A 157 -6.42 3.07 -2.37
C PHE A 157 -6.99 1.72 -2.84
N GLU A 158 -7.82 1.76 -3.87
CA GLU A 158 -8.50 0.58 -4.38
C GLU A 158 -7.55 -0.45 -4.99
N PHE A 159 -6.50 -0.01 -5.69
CA PHE A 159 -5.60 -0.90 -6.44
C PHE A 159 -4.19 -1.00 -5.86
N ALA A 160 -3.96 -0.53 -4.64
CA ALA A 160 -2.68 -0.72 -3.98
C ALA A 160 -2.31 -2.21 -3.91
N GLY A 161 -1.12 -2.56 -4.40
CA GLY A 161 -0.65 -3.95 -4.49
C GLY A 161 -1.15 -4.75 -5.70
N GLU A 162 -1.90 -4.12 -6.63
CA GLU A 162 -2.44 -4.79 -7.83
C GLU A 162 -1.70 -4.40 -9.13
N ALA A 163 -0.54 -3.77 -9.03
CA ALA A 163 0.35 -3.38 -10.14
C ALA A 163 -0.25 -2.41 -11.19
N ILE A 164 -1.38 -1.74 -10.89
CA ILE A 164 -2.06 -0.81 -11.80
C ILE A 164 -1.54 0.62 -11.65
N ARG A 165 -1.11 1.03 -10.45
CA ARG A 165 -0.83 2.44 -10.11
C ARG A 165 0.15 3.13 -11.07
N LYS A 166 1.25 2.48 -11.45
CA LYS A 166 2.25 3.08 -12.36
C LYS A 166 1.61 3.45 -13.71
N VAL A 167 0.80 2.56 -14.26
CA VAL A 167 0.14 2.78 -15.55
C VAL A 167 -0.88 3.93 -15.47
N ASP A 168 -1.64 4.01 -14.39
CA ASP A 168 -2.54 5.14 -14.13
C ASP A 168 -1.78 6.47 -14.08
N LEU A 169 -0.68 6.53 -13.35
CA LEU A 169 0.11 7.75 -13.23
C LEU A 169 0.76 8.17 -14.55
N ILE A 170 1.16 7.22 -15.39
CA ILE A 170 1.69 7.49 -16.74
C ILE A 170 0.59 8.10 -17.63
N ARG A 171 -0.57 7.45 -17.74
CA ARG A 171 -1.67 7.91 -18.61
C ARG A 171 -2.24 9.26 -18.21
N TRP A 172 -2.13 9.63 -16.93
CA TRP A 172 -2.53 10.92 -16.39
C TRP A 172 -1.42 11.98 -16.42
N ASN A 173 -0.21 11.63 -16.86
CA ASN A 173 0.99 12.47 -16.77
C ASN A 173 1.29 12.96 -15.34
N LEU A 174 1.09 12.08 -14.36
CA LEU A 174 1.27 12.36 -12.94
C LEU A 174 2.42 11.56 -12.30
N LEU A 175 3.18 10.78 -13.07
CA LEU A 175 4.19 9.87 -12.50
C LEU A 175 5.24 10.63 -11.71
N GLY A 176 5.91 11.61 -12.31
CA GLY A 176 6.96 12.38 -11.66
C GLY A 176 6.45 13.15 -10.45
N SER A 177 5.31 13.85 -10.58
CA SER A 177 4.73 14.63 -9.49
C SER A 177 4.35 13.75 -8.28
N LYS A 178 3.75 12.58 -8.51
CA LYS A 178 3.35 11.65 -7.43
C LYS A 178 4.51 10.89 -6.83
N MET A 179 5.57 10.63 -7.58
CA MET A 179 6.80 10.07 -7.02
C MET A 179 7.53 11.09 -6.14
N ASN A 180 7.58 12.36 -6.55
CA ASN A 180 8.09 13.44 -5.72
C ASN A 180 7.28 13.60 -4.43
N GLU A 181 5.95 13.65 -4.52
CA GLU A 181 5.06 13.70 -3.35
C GLU A 181 5.34 12.53 -2.38
N ALA A 182 5.52 11.31 -2.90
CA ALA A 182 5.84 10.15 -2.08
C ALA A 182 7.19 10.30 -1.37
N LYS A 183 8.23 10.79 -2.05
CA LYS A 183 9.57 11.03 -1.47
C LYS A 183 9.53 12.10 -0.39
N GLU A 184 8.79 13.19 -0.62
CA GLU A 184 8.58 14.24 0.37
C GLU A 184 7.83 13.75 1.61
N LYS A 185 6.76 12.99 1.43
CA LYS A 185 6.01 12.37 2.53
C LYS A 185 6.88 11.42 3.36
N MET A 186 7.67 10.57 2.70
CA MET A 186 8.61 9.68 3.37
C MET A 186 9.65 10.47 4.17
N THR A 187 10.15 11.59 3.63
CA THR A 187 11.08 12.48 4.31
C THR A 187 10.44 13.14 5.54
N ARG A 188 9.19 13.64 5.41
CA ARG A 188 8.45 14.20 6.56
C ARG A 188 8.15 13.14 7.64
N LEU A 189 7.78 11.92 7.24
CA LEU A 189 7.61 10.81 8.19
C LEU A 189 8.93 10.52 8.94
N TYR A 190 10.04 10.45 8.21
CA TYR A 190 11.36 10.25 8.82
C TYR A 190 11.72 11.35 9.82
N ASN A 191 11.43 12.60 9.48
CA ASN A 191 11.69 13.75 10.33
C ASN A 191 10.62 13.97 11.41
N ARG A 192 9.48 13.26 11.34
CA ARG A 192 8.30 13.49 12.16
C ARG A 192 7.80 14.95 12.05
N GLU A 193 7.59 15.37 10.83
CA GLU A 193 7.16 16.74 10.49
C GLU A 193 5.75 16.73 9.88
N GLY A 194 5.08 17.89 9.96
CA GLY A 194 3.74 18.06 9.38
C GLY A 194 2.73 17.07 9.93
N GLU A 195 2.04 16.39 9.04
CA GLU A 195 1.02 15.38 9.36
C GLU A 195 1.54 14.18 10.17
N TYR A 196 2.84 13.97 10.27
CA TYR A 196 3.44 12.84 11.00
C TYR A 196 4.04 13.23 12.36
N ALA A 197 3.89 14.49 12.79
CA ALA A 197 4.53 15.01 14.00
C ALA A 197 3.98 14.39 15.29
N ASP A 198 2.71 14.02 15.29
CA ASP A 198 1.96 13.47 16.43
C ASP A 198 1.97 11.93 16.50
N LEU A 199 2.60 11.26 15.54
CA LEU A 199 2.68 9.80 15.56
C LEU A 199 3.57 9.33 16.72
N PRO A 200 3.19 8.28 17.48
CA PRO A 200 4.02 7.76 18.55
C PRO A 200 5.29 7.10 17.99
N LEU A 201 6.36 7.11 18.78
CA LEU A 201 7.60 6.43 18.40
C LEU A 201 7.49 4.92 18.52
N LYS A 202 6.63 4.43 19.40
CA LYS A 202 6.50 3.01 19.73
C LYS A 202 5.14 2.47 19.36
N ILE A 203 5.15 1.19 19.01
CA ILE A 203 3.94 0.37 18.98
C ILE A 203 3.91 -0.53 20.22
N TYR A 204 2.70 -0.82 20.66
CA TYR A 204 2.39 -1.73 21.75
C TYR A 204 1.59 -2.90 21.18
N TYR A 205 1.91 -4.13 21.59
CA TYR A 205 1.27 -5.32 21.01
C TYR A 205 1.32 -6.51 21.98
N ASN A 206 0.44 -7.45 21.76
CA ASN A 206 0.55 -8.77 22.35
C ASN A 206 1.21 -9.70 21.34
N GLU A 207 2.23 -10.45 21.76
CA GLU A 207 2.71 -11.56 20.94
C GLU A 207 1.67 -12.66 20.89
N GLY A 208 1.53 -13.11 19.72
CA GLY A 208 0.80 -14.13 19.15
C GLY A 208 0.08 -15.13 20.00
N LEU A 209 -1.11 -15.24 19.74
CA LEU A 209 -1.83 -16.45 19.96
C LEU A 209 -1.71 -17.28 18.70
N ASP A 210 -1.81 -18.57 18.86
CA ASP A 210 -1.70 -19.56 17.80
C ASP A 210 -2.38 -19.05 16.54
N GLY A 211 -1.87 -19.40 15.38
CA GLY A 211 -2.34 -18.91 14.10
C GLY A 211 -3.81 -19.16 13.79
N THR A 212 -4.59 -19.63 14.75
CA THR A 212 -6.00 -19.95 14.62
C THR A 212 -6.92 -18.79 14.98
N ASP A 213 -6.45 -17.81 15.79
CA ASP A 213 -7.22 -16.62 16.13
C ASP A 213 -6.62 -15.34 15.58
N ALA A 214 -7.00 -15.00 14.34
CA ALA A 214 -6.60 -13.75 13.70
C ALA A 214 -7.09 -12.49 14.43
N THR A 215 -8.05 -12.62 15.37
CA THR A 215 -8.64 -11.49 16.09
C THR A 215 -7.87 -11.13 17.36
N SER A 216 -7.03 -12.03 17.85
CA SER A 216 -6.31 -11.86 19.12
C SER A 216 -5.06 -11.00 19.00
N TYR A 217 -4.51 -10.81 17.81
CA TYR A 217 -3.36 -9.92 17.59
C TYR A 217 -3.82 -8.48 17.53
N LYS A 218 -3.47 -7.73 18.55
CA LYS A 218 -3.76 -6.30 18.64
C LYS A 218 -2.47 -5.51 18.64
N MET A 219 -2.47 -4.43 17.89
CA MET A 219 -1.42 -3.40 17.88
C MET A 219 -2.03 -2.04 18.22
N TYR A 220 -1.31 -1.25 18.97
CA TYR A 220 -1.60 0.14 19.26
C TYR A 220 -0.37 0.99 18.99
N GLY A 221 -0.53 2.23 18.57
CA GLY A 221 0.57 3.15 18.28
C GLY A 221 0.82 3.32 16.77
N LEU A 222 -0.15 2.93 15.94
CA LEU A 222 -0.06 3.11 14.49
C LEU A 222 -0.79 4.35 13.98
N ASN A 223 -1.76 4.87 14.73
CA ASN A 223 -2.66 5.91 14.23
C ASN A 223 -2.27 7.29 14.75
N HIS A 224 -2.71 8.32 14.02
CA HIS A 224 -2.72 9.69 14.53
C HIS A 224 -3.54 9.76 15.82
N GLY A 225 -3.00 10.47 16.81
CA GLY A 225 -3.62 10.58 18.12
C GLY A 225 -3.38 9.40 19.07
N ASP A 226 -2.77 8.31 18.61
CA ASP A 226 -2.23 7.30 19.52
C ASP A 226 -1.06 7.90 20.31
N THR A 227 -0.95 7.60 21.60
CA THR A 227 0.13 8.11 22.45
C THR A 227 0.85 7.00 23.20
N ASP A 228 2.12 7.22 23.52
CA ASP A 228 2.91 6.27 24.31
C ASP A 228 2.33 6.09 25.73
N GLU A 229 1.75 7.15 26.31
CA GLU A 229 1.12 7.11 27.64
C GLU A 229 -0.08 6.15 27.64
N ILE A 230 -0.96 6.25 26.63
CA ILE A 230 -2.10 5.35 26.52
C ILE A 230 -1.61 3.93 26.23
N GLY A 231 -0.65 3.76 25.33
CA GLY A 231 -0.08 2.46 25.00
C GLY A 231 0.43 1.69 26.21
N GLN A 232 1.10 2.39 27.13
CA GLN A 232 1.60 1.81 28.39
C GLN A 232 0.48 1.33 29.32
N THR A 233 -0.70 1.97 29.29
CA THR A 233 -1.84 1.64 30.15
C THR A 233 -2.75 0.54 29.62
N LEU A 234 -2.65 0.20 28.34
CA LEU A 234 -3.52 -0.79 27.70
C LEU A 234 -3.22 -2.26 28.06
N GLY A 235 -2.16 -2.50 28.85
CA GLY A 235 -1.83 -3.85 29.32
C GLY A 235 -1.24 -4.77 28.25
N TYR A 236 -0.70 -4.22 27.17
CA TYR A 236 0.05 -5.01 26.19
C TYR A 236 1.34 -5.57 26.79
N SER A 237 1.70 -6.79 26.43
CA SER A 237 2.86 -7.48 26.98
C SER A 237 4.19 -6.95 26.44
N LYS A 238 4.18 -6.34 25.26
CA LYS A 238 5.39 -5.89 24.57
C LYS A 238 5.23 -4.54 23.90
N SER A 239 6.35 -3.86 23.74
CA SER A 239 6.46 -2.65 22.90
C SER A 239 7.72 -2.70 22.05
N LYS A 240 7.70 -1.96 20.95
CA LYS A 240 8.80 -1.88 20.00
C LYS A 240 8.83 -0.49 19.38
N GLU A 241 10.03 0.04 19.16
CA GLU A 241 10.19 1.23 18.34
C GLU A 241 9.69 0.97 16.93
N TRP A 242 8.86 1.90 16.44
CA TRP A 242 8.20 1.80 15.14
C TRP A 242 8.73 2.83 14.17
N ILE A 243 8.63 4.11 14.53
CA ILE A 243 9.24 5.20 13.77
C ILE A 243 10.66 5.36 14.29
N VAL A 244 11.61 5.16 13.40
CA VAL A 244 13.04 5.11 13.71
C VAL A 244 13.50 6.48 14.24
N PRO A 245 14.08 6.54 15.44
CA PRO A 245 14.73 7.75 15.92
C PRO A 245 15.92 8.14 15.03
N LYS A 246 16.15 9.44 14.87
CA LYS A 246 17.22 9.98 13.97
C LYS A 246 18.63 9.45 14.23
N GLU A 247 18.90 8.84 15.36
CA GLU A 247 20.23 8.35 15.74
C GLU A 247 20.29 6.82 15.93
N SER A 248 19.27 6.11 15.46
CA SER A 248 19.21 4.65 15.60
C SER A 248 20.00 3.92 14.52
N ALA A 249 20.31 2.66 14.79
CA ALA A 249 20.96 1.76 13.82
C ALA A 249 20.14 1.56 12.52
N ASP A 250 18.81 1.77 12.58
CA ASP A 250 17.92 1.63 11.43
C ASP A 250 17.80 2.93 10.59
N GLN A 251 18.48 4.01 10.98
CA GLN A 251 18.47 5.29 10.26
C GLN A 251 18.94 5.13 8.80
N ALA A 252 20.03 4.44 8.59
CA ALA A 252 20.58 4.22 7.24
C ALA A 252 19.60 3.47 6.34
N ALA A 253 18.85 2.50 6.88
CA ALA A 253 17.84 1.75 6.12
C ALA A 253 16.64 2.64 5.74
N ALA A 254 16.20 3.53 6.61
CA ALA A 254 15.12 4.47 6.33
C ALA A 254 15.51 5.46 5.22
N LEU A 255 16.70 6.06 5.32
CA LEU A 255 17.22 6.98 4.31
C LEU A 255 17.43 6.29 2.95
N LEU A 256 17.94 5.06 2.97
CA LEU A 256 18.09 4.26 1.75
C LEU A 256 16.75 4.00 1.05
N LEU A 257 15.68 3.70 1.80
CA LEU A 257 14.34 3.51 1.22
C LEU A 257 13.79 4.79 0.60
N ILE A 258 14.07 5.95 1.20
CA ILE A 258 13.67 7.25 0.64
C ILE A 258 14.45 7.52 -0.65
N ASP A 259 15.75 7.26 -0.65
CA ASP A 259 16.61 7.49 -1.80
C ASP A 259 16.24 6.58 -2.97
N GLN A 260 16.01 5.29 -2.71
CA GLN A 260 15.67 4.28 -3.70
C GLN A 260 14.25 4.39 -4.32
N LEU A 261 13.42 5.35 -3.91
CA LEU A 261 12.12 5.54 -4.55
C LEU A 261 12.25 5.82 -6.05
N TYR A 262 13.27 6.58 -6.45
CA TYR A 262 13.71 6.76 -7.83
C TYR A 262 15.10 7.40 -7.88
N ASP A 263 15.90 7.00 -8.85
CA ASP A 263 17.27 7.54 -9.09
C ASP A 263 17.29 8.57 -10.21
N ASN A 264 16.39 8.45 -11.19
CA ASN A 264 16.30 9.33 -12.35
C ASN A 264 14.93 9.99 -12.39
N ASN A 265 14.80 11.04 -13.20
CA ASN A 265 13.49 11.66 -13.41
C ASN A 265 12.48 10.60 -13.86
N PRO A 266 11.41 10.33 -13.07
CA PRO A 266 10.45 9.29 -13.40
C PRO A 266 9.74 9.52 -14.73
N ASP A 267 9.57 10.78 -15.15
CA ASP A 267 8.88 11.13 -16.38
C ASP A 267 9.69 10.80 -17.63
N THR A 268 11.01 10.65 -17.51
CA THR A 268 11.89 10.19 -18.60
C THR A 268 12.09 8.67 -18.62
N LYS A 269 11.54 7.95 -17.66
CA LYS A 269 11.67 6.48 -17.50
C LYS A 269 10.31 5.78 -17.36
N GLN A 270 9.31 6.27 -18.08
CA GLN A 270 7.93 5.75 -17.99
C GLN A 270 7.78 4.34 -18.54
N PHE A 271 8.45 4.05 -19.65
CA PHE A 271 8.35 2.77 -20.36
C PHE A 271 9.62 1.93 -20.16
N TRP A 272 9.53 0.64 -20.48
CA TRP A 272 10.69 -0.23 -20.52
C TRP A 272 11.50 0.06 -21.78
N PRO A 273 12.85 0.08 -21.69
CA PRO A 273 13.68 0.24 -22.88
C PRO A 273 13.55 -0.97 -23.79
N ILE A 274 13.69 -0.75 -25.08
CA ILE A 274 13.87 -1.82 -26.04
C ILE A 274 15.24 -2.46 -25.78
N TRP A 275 15.26 -3.77 -25.64
CA TRP A 275 16.50 -4.48 -25.38
C TRP A 275 17.50 -4.29 -26.51
N LYS A 276 18.76 -4.01 -26.16
CA LYS A 276 19.84 -3.68 -27.09
C LYS A 276 19.99 -4.68 -28.24
N VAL A 277 19.78 -5.97 -27.99
CA VAL A 277 19.83 -7.03 -29.05
C VAL A 277 18.83 -6.75 -30.17
N PHE A 278 17.63 -6.25 -29.87
CA PHE A 278 16.64 -5.91 -30.90
C PHE A 278 16.99 -4.60 -31.61
N ILE A 279 17.56 -3.64 -30.91
CA ILE A 279 18.04 -2.40 -31.51
C ILE A 279 19.16 -2.68 -32.50
N ASP A 280 20.18 -3.45 -32.10
CA ASP A 280 21.31 -3.82 -32.95
C ASP A 280 20.87 -4.63 -34.18
N GLY A 281 19.89 -5.55 -33.99
CA GLY A 281 19.33 -6.36 -35.09
C GLY A 281 18.39 -5.60 -36.03
N SER A 282 17.96 -4.40 -35.71
CA SER A 282 17.03 -3.61 -36.50
C SER A 282 17.67 -2.79 -37.64
N ASN A 283 18.99 -2.85 -37.78
CA ASN A 283 19.73 -2.02 -38.74
C ASN A 283 19.42 -0.51 -38.65
N GLY A 284 19.28 0.01 -37.42
CA GLY A 284 19.05 1.44 -37.16
C GLY A 284 17.58 1.88 -37.26
N VAL A 285 16.63 0.95 -37.41
CA VAL A 285 15.19 1.27 -37.44
C VAL A 285 14.63 1.51 -36.02
N LEU A 286 15.12 0.76 -35.02
CA LEU A 286 14.68 0.89 -33.64
C LEU A 286 15.69 1.73 -32.84
N THR A 287 15.16 2.62 -32.04
CA THR A 287 15.92 3.41 -31.05
C THR A 287 15.17 3.43 -29.73
N ASN A 288 15.90 3.65 -28.65
CA ASN A 288 15.26 3.97 -27.38
C ASN A 288 15.04 5.48 -27.30
N ASP A 289 13.88 5.84 -26.76
CA ASP A 289 13.54 7.21 -26.36
C ASP A 289 13.66 7.34 -24.83
N TYR A 290 13.33 8.51 -24.28
CA TYR A 290 13.29 8.76 -22.84
C TYR A 290 14.61 8.53 -22.09
N ASP A 291 15.72 9.01 -22.64
CA ASP A 291 17.06 8.94 -22.04
C ASP A 291 17.58 7.51 -21.72
N TYR A 292 17.15 6.53 -22.48
CA TYR A 292 17.69 5.16 -22.39
C TYR A 292 18.95 4.96 -23.23
#